data_9f2a0bed438957aaf967b291818b73bc
#
_entry.id   9f2a0bed438957aaf967b291818b73bc
#
_cell.length_a   1.000
_cell.length_b   1.000
_cell.length_c   1.000
_cell.angle_alpha   90.00
_cell.angle_beta   90.00
_cell.angle_gamma   90.00
#
_symmetry.space_group_name_H-M   'P 1'
#
loop_
_entity.id
_entity.type
_entity.pdbx_description
1 polymer ?
#
loop_
_entity_poly.entity_id
_entity_poly.type
_entity_poly.pdbx_seq_one_letter_code
_entity_poly.pdbx_strand_id
1 'polypeptide(L)'
;MVCADWPYRRSITIRSALRYYSRGHPSPHFTNNFLKMKRFKFLLFVLLLQMVAFGSQAQFLQDAMKIIDQSKGGLTEKDAVDGIKEALVKGTGESVATVSKLNGFFTNPEIKIPFPESARTIESKLRALGFGSQVDEVILTINRAAEDAAKSAQPIFVSAITGMNISDAIQIVKGPNNAATQYLARTTTPELKVKFTPVIKASLDKVDATRLWTDLINTYNQIPFVARQNPDLTAYVTEKAIGGLFTMIAKEELKIRQDPVAQTTELLKKVFGK
;
A
#
# COMPACT_ATOMS: atom_id res chain seq x y z
N MET A 1 -27.20 -22.25 -43.49
CA MET A 1 -26.10 -22.85 -44.26
C MET A 1 -24.84 -22.42 -43.53
N VAL A 2 -24.04 -23.20 -42.93
CA VAL A 2 -23.66 -24.61 -42.86
C VAL A 2 -23.08 -24.83 -41.45
N CYS A 3 -23.57 -25.84 -40.76
CA CYS A 3 -22.97 -26.39 -39.53
C CYS A 3 -21.61 -27.04 -39.85
N ALA A 4 -20.68 -27.03 -38.94
CA ALA A 4 -19.54 -27.95 -38.92
C ALA A 4 -19.30 -28.42 -37.49
N ASP A 5 -19.47 -29.70 -37.35
CA ASP A 5 -19.44 -30.58 -36.22
C ASP A 5 -18.10 -30.65 -35.48
N TRP A 6 -18.17 -30.92 -34.19
CA TRP A 6 -17.06 -31.35 -33.33
C TRP A 6 -17.25 -32.84 -33.01
N PRO A 7 -16.30 -33.73 -33.25
CA PRO A 7 -16.41 -35.12 -32.84
C PRO A 7 -15.68 -35.45 -31.53
N TYR A 8 -16.45 -35.99 -30.61
CA TYR A 8 -16.30 -37.24 -29.86
C TYR A 8 -15.09 -37.50 -28.95
N ARG A 9 -15.41 -37.46 -27.64
CA ARG A 9 -14.68 -38.14 -26.56
C ARG A 9 -14.44 -39.62 -26.83
N ARG A 10 -13.20 -40.11 -26.61
CA ARG A 10 -12.96 -41.53 -26.27
C ARG A 10 -12.45 -41.62 -24.84
N SER A 11 -13.28 -42.22 -24.01
CA SER A 11 -12.95 -42.75 -22.68
C SER A 11 -12.03 -43.93 -22.80
N ILE A 12 -10.84 -43.85 -22.22
CA ILE A 12 -9.95 -45.02 -22.06
C ILE A 12 -10.19 -45.59 -20.66
N THR A 13 -10.78 -46.76 -20.63
CA THR A 13 -11.11 -47.54 -19.46
C THR A 13 -9.85 -48.14 -18.84
N ILE A 14 -9.62 -47.85 -17.57
CA ILE A 14 -8.53 -48.43 -16.72
C ILE A 14 -8.88 -49.89 -16.38
N ARG A 15 -8.84 -50.83 -17.33
CA ARG A 15 -9.03 -52.26 -17.08
C ARG A 15 -8.06 -53.21 -17.78
N SER A 16 -7.03 -52.72 -18.45
CA SER A 16 -6.08 -53.60 -19.14
C SER A 16 -4.65 -53.61 -18.58
N ALA A 17 -4.36 -52.93 -17.46
CA ALA A 17 -3.01 -52.89 -16.88
C ALA A 17 -2.77 -53.86 -15.68
N LEU A 18 -3.75 -54.69 -15.31
CA LEU A 18 -3.63 -55.55 -14.12
C LEU A 18 -3.41 -57.03 -14.44
N ARG A 19 -2.97 -57.41 -15.64
CA ARG A 19 -2.80 -58.83 -16.00
C ARG A 19 -1.41 -59.22 -16.49
N TYR A 20 -0.37 -58.45 -16.17
CA TYR A 20 1.01 -58.76 -16.59
C TYR A 20 2.03 -58.89 -15.43
N TYR A 21 1.59 -59.03 -14.18
CA TYR A 21 2.51 -59.18 -13.05
C TYR A 21 2.19 -60.42 -12.22
N SER A 22 2.18 -61.60 -12.88
CA SER A 22 2.07 -62.89 -12.21
C SER A 22 2.95 -63.92 -12.91
N ARG A 23 4.25 -63.77 -12.84
CA ARG A 23 5.21 -64.89 -12.96
C ARG A 23 6.50 -64.47 -12.29
N GLY A 24 6.85 -65.23 -11.27
CA GLY A 24 7.94 -64.99 -10.35
C GLY A 24 9.33 -65.02 -10.96
N HIS A 25 10.14 -64.11 -10.46
CA HIS A 25 11.59 -64.24 -10.44
C HIS A 25 12.13 -63.82 -9.08
N PRO A 26 13.22 -64.43 -8.57
CA PRO A 26 13.66 -64.27 -7.20
C PRO A 26 14.32 -62.92 -6.95
N SER A 27 14.08 -62.40 -5.77
CA SER A 27 14.63 -61.15 -5.23
C SER A 27 16.16 -61.16 -5.11
N PRO A 28 16.87 -60.17 -5.61
CA PRO A 28 18.21 -59.87 -5.09
C PRO A 28 18.07 -59.04 -3.80
N HIS A 29 18.64 -59.51 -2.72
CA HIS A 29 18.89 -58.76 -1.52
C HIS A 29 19.77 -57.53 -1.84
N PHE A 30 19.16 -56.39 -2.09
CA PHE A 30 19.87 -55.12 -2.17
C PHE A 30 19.77 -54.44 -0.80
N THR A 31 20.93 -54.32 -0.20
CA THR A 31 21.19 -53.81 1.15
C THR A 31 20.65 -52.40 1.34
N ASN A 32 19.83 -52.23 2.38
CA ASN A 32 19.16 -51.02 2.86
C ASN A 32 20.08 -49.85 3.29
N ASN A 33 21.39 -49.98 3.03
CA ASN A 33 22.37 -48.94 3.47
C ASN A 33 22.58 -47.80 2.47
N PHE A 34 22.24 -47.97 1.20
CA PHE A 34 22.46 -46.96 0.19
C PHE A 34 21.38 -45.82 0.20
N LEU A 35 20.18 -46.15 0.62
CA LEU A 35 19.07 -45.19 0.74
C LEU A 35 19.18 -44.31 2.00
N LYS A 36 19.76 -44.82 3.10
CA LYS A 36 19.97 -44.05 4.32
C LYS A 36 21.07 -42.97 4.12
N MET A 37 22.09 -43.29 3.36
CA MET A 37 23.22 -42.36 3.11
C MET A 37 22.85 -41.22 2.17
N LYS A 38 21.97 -41.44 1.17
CA LYS A 38 21.45 -40.38 0.30
C LYS A 38 20.48 -39.45 1.02
N ARG A 39 19.62 -39.97 1.91
CA ARG A 39 18.68 -39.18 2.71
C ARG A 39 19.42 -38.32 3.75
N PHE A 40 20.50 -38.82 4.33
CA PHE A 40 21.29 -38.09 5.31
C PHE A 40 22.09 -36.94 4.62
N LYS A 41 22.67 -37.17 3.45
CA LYS A 41 23.35 -36.15 2.63
C LYS A 41 22.37 -35.10 2.12
N PHE A 42 21.15 -35.48 1.74
CA PHE A 42 20.12 -34.56 1.31
C PHE A 42 19.59 -33.68 2.47
N LEU A 43 19.41 -34.26 3.66
CA LEU A 43 19.04 -33.52 4.87
C LEU A 43 20.14 -32.54 5.31
N LEU A 44 21.41 -32.97 5.22
CA LEU A 44 22.54 -32.08 5.52
C LEU A 44 22.66 -30.94 4.50
N PHE A 45 22.36 -31.22 3.21
CA PHE A 45 22.36 -30.20 2.16
C PHE A 45 21.22 -29.19 2.33
N VAL A 46 20.02 -29.64 2.72
CA VAL A 46 18.88 -28.76 3.04
C VAL A 46 19.16 -27.92 4.28
N LEU A 47 19.80 -28.50 5.31
CA LEU A 47 20.20 -27.76 6.53
C LEU A 47 21.30 -26.74 6.24
N LEU A 48 22.25 -27.05 5.34
CA LEU A 48 23.27 -26.10 4.87
C LEU A 48 22.64 -24.97 4.03
N LEU A 49 21.64 -25.28 3.20
CA LEU A 49 20.92 -24.27 2.42
C LEU A 49 20.11 -23.31 3.31
N GLN A 50 19.57 -23.80 4.44
CA GLN A 50 18.88 -22.95 5.40
C GLN A 50 19.84 -22.06 6.21
N MET A 51 21.08 -22.51 6.50
CA MET A 51 22.08 -21.67 7.13
C MET A 51 22.59 -20.54 6.24
N VAL A 52 22.62 -20.73 4.91
CA VAL A 52 22.99 -19.68 3.95
C VAL A 52 21.91 -18.59 3.87
N ALA A 53 20.63 -18.94 4.05
CA ALA A 53 19.52 -17.98 4.02
C ALA A 53 19.44 -17.08 5.27
N PHE A 54 19.95 -17.53 6.42
CA PHE A 54 20.00 -16.72 7.65
C PHE A 54 21.27 -15.85 7.77
N GLY A 55 22.34 -16.21 7.04
CA GLY A 55 23.61 -15.45 7.06
C GLY A 55 23.58 -14.14 6.27
N SER A 56 22.71 -14.04 5.26
CA SER A 56 22.71 -12.90 4.35
C SER A 56 22.07 -11.62 4.91
N GLN A 57 21.24 -11.71 5.93
CA GLN A 57 20.67 -10.51 6.57
C GLN A 57 21.60 -9.87 7.61
N ALA A 58 22.41 -10.68 8.32
CA ALA A 58 23.40 -10.17 9.25
C ALA A 58 24.63 -9.57 8.53
N GLN A 59 25.00 -10.14 7.38
CA GLN A 59 26.11 -9.65 6.58
C GLN A 59 25.80 -8.32 5.89
N PHE A 60 24.56 -8.12 5.42
CA PHE A 60 24.12 -6.85 4.84
C PHE A 60 24.20 -5.70 5.88
N LEU A 61 23.86 -5.96 7.13
CA LEU A 61 23.98 -4.97 8.22
C LEU A 61 25.44 -4.68 8.60
N GLN A 62 26.30 -5.70 8.57
CA GLN A 62 27.74 -5.52 8.78
C GLN A 62 28.41 -4.82 7.60
N ASP A 63 27.98 -5.10 6.37
CA ASP A 63 28.54 -4.44 5.19
C ASP A 63 28.05 -2.99 5.07
N ALA A 64 26.81 -2.70 5.46
CA ALA A 64 26.33 -1.32 5.59
C ALA A 64 27.09 -0.55 6.70
N MET A 65 27.42 -1.19 7.82
CA MET A 65 28.26 -0.58 8.86
C MET A 65 29.73 -0.46 8.42
N LYS A 66 30.28 -1.42 7.66
CA LYS A 66 31.64 -1.33 7.11
C LYS A 66 31.79 -0.27 6.03
N ILE A 67 30.75 -0.03 5.22
CA ILE A 67 30.75 1.06 4.23
C ILE A 67 30.79 2.42 4.92
N ILE A 68 30.18 2.55 6.10
CA ILE A 68 30.27 3.75 6.95
C ILE A 68 31.70 3.91 7.53
N ASP A 69 32.41 2.82 7.82
CA ASP A 69 33.73 2.84 8.45
C ASP A 69 34.91 2.91 7.44
N GLN A 70 34.73 2.50 6.19
CA GLN A 70 35.82 2.44 5.19
C GLN A 70 35.93 3.63 4.24
N SER A 71 35.01 4.57 4.21
CA SER A 71 35.19 5.78 3.40
C SER A 71 35.97 6.83 4.19
N LYS A 72 37.23 7.07 3.82
CA LYS A 72 38.01 8.26 4.23
C LYS A 72 37.38 9.52 3.65
N GLY A 73 36.25 9.90 4.16
CA GLY A 73 35.28 10.90 3.76
C GLY A 73 33.93 10.47 4.30
N GLY A 74 33.94 9.74 5.45
CA GLY A 74 32.82 8.99 5.99
C GLY A 74 31.59 9.83 6.21
N LEU A 75 30.45 9.39 5.66
CA LEU A 75 29.15 9.84 6.10
C LEU A 75 29.06 9.65 7.60
N THR A 76 28.90 10.75 8.31
CA THR A 76 28.57 10.67 9.73
C THR A 76 27.13 10.15 9.85
N GLU A 77 26.78 9.57 10.99
CA GLU A 77 25.41 9.20 11.31
C GLU A 77 24.44 10.38 11.09
N LYS A 78 24.91 11.58 11.36
CA LYS A 78 24.19 12.83 11.10
C LYS A 78 23.92 13.05 9.60
N ASP A 79 24.92 12.84 8.74
CA ASP A 79 24.76 13.02 7.29
C ASP A 79 23.73 12.03 6.72
N ALA A 80 23.71 10.79 7.23
CA ALA A 80 22.73 9.79 6.85
C ALA A 80 21.30 10.21 7.25
N VAL A 81 21.14 10.75 8.46
CA VAL A 81 19.85 11.26 8.96
C VAL A 81 19.39 12.48 8.15
N ASP A 82 20.29 13.41 7.85
CA ASP A 82 19.97 14.61 7.07
C ASP A 82 19.53 14.21 5.64
N GLY A 83 20.15 13.20 5.04
CA GLY A 83 19.73 12.69 3.74
C GLY A 83 18.37 12.01 3.74
N ILE A 84 18.05 11.29 4.80
CA ILE A 84 16.71 10.71 4.96
C ILE A 84 15.67 11.82 5.07
N LYS A 85 15.94 12.86 5.86
CA LYS A 85 15.05 14.02 5.99
C LYS A 85 14.82 14.70 4.64
N GLU A 86 15.88 14.93 3.88
CA GLU A 86 15.79 15.52 2.53
C GLU A 86 14.92 14.67 1.59
N ALA A 87 15.14 13.34 1.60
CA ALA A 87 14.34 12.41 0.82
C ALA A 87 12.86 12.45 1.18
N LEU A 88 12.56 12.49 2.47
CA LEU A 88 11.19 12.54 2.97
C LEU A 88 10.51 13.86 2.63
N VAL A 89 11.22 14.98 2.74
CA VAL A 89 10.70 16.30 2.33
C VAL A 89 10.38 16.31 0.84
N LYS A 90 11.27 15.77 0.01
CA LYS A 90 11.05 15.67 -1.44
C LYS A 90 9.88 14.74 -1.75
N GLY A 91 9.87 13.50 -1.22
CA GLY A 91 8.83 12.51 -1.50
C GLY A 91 7.43 12.95 -1.02
N THR A 92 7.35 13.57 0.16
CA THR A 92 6.09 14.16 0.64
C THR A 92 5.66 15.34 -0.21
N GLY A 93 6.59 16.18 -0.67
CA GLY A 93 6.33 17.30 -1.57
C GLY A 93 5.75 16.86 -2.91
N GLU A 94 6.34 15.86 -3.55
CA GLU A 94 5.85 15.27 -4.79
C GLU A 94 4.46 14.63 -4.63
N SER A 95 4.25 13.95 -3.51
CA SER A 95 2.95 13.35 -3.17
C SER A 95 1.88 14.43 -2.99
N VAL A 96 2.14 15.47 -2.19
CA VAL A 96 1.23 16.59 -1.99
C VAL A 96 0.95 17.31 -3.31
N ALA A 97 1.97 17.61 -4.12
CA ALA A 97 1.82 18.26 -5.42
C ALA A 97 0.97 17.42 -6.39
N THR A 98 1.08 16.10 -6.31
CA THR A 98 0.30 15.19 -7.15
C THR A 98 -1.18 15.16 -6.75
N VAL A 99 -1.50 15.07 -5.47
CA VAL A 99 -2.88 14.95 -5.01
C VAL A 99 -3.61 16.30 -4.92
N SER A 100 -2.89 17.40 -4.72
CA SER A 100 -3.48 18.74 -4.57
C SER A 100 -3.80 19.43 -5.90
N LYS A 101 -3.35 18.90 -7.03
CA LYS A 101 -3.70 19.43 -8.35
C LYS A 101 -5.12 19.04 -8.76
N LEU A 102 -5.65 19.74 -9.73
CA LEU A 102 -6.93 19.40 -10.34
C LEU A 102 -6.94 17.94 -10.83
N ASN A 103 -7.94 17.18 -10.44
CA ASN A 103 -8.06 15.75 -10.71
C ASN A 103 -7.03 14.84 -9.98
N GLY A 104 -6.30 15.36 -9.00
CA GLY A 104 -5.33 14.57 -8.23
C GLY A 104 -5.99 13.44 -7.44
N PHE A 105 -7.19 13.68 -6.89
CA PHE A 105 -8.03 12.65 -6.28
C PHE A 105 -9.05 12.09 -7.27
N PHE A 106 -9.79 12.94 -7.96
CA PHE A 106 -10.96 12.53 -8.72
C PHE A 106 -10.68 11.49 -9.81
N THR A 107 -9.58 11.63 -10.55
CA THR A 107 -9.22 10.70 -11.63
C THR A 107 -8.25 9.59 -11.20
N ASN A 108 -7.77 9.60 -9.96
CA ASN A 108 -6.90 8.56 -9.45
C ASN A 108 -7.73 7.43 -8.80
N PRO A 109 -7.82 6.23 -9.41
CA PRO A 109 -8.69 5.15 -8.93
C PRO A 109 -8.31 4.63 -7.54
N GLU A 110 -7.06 4.83 -7.10
CA GLU A 110 -6.57 4.33 -5.82
C GLU A 110 -6.97 5.21 -4.63
N ILE A 111 -7.18 6.50 -4.87
CA ILE A 111 -7.47 7.48 -3.81
C ILE A 111 -8.75 8.27 -4.05
N LYS A 112 -9.42 8.06 -5.19
CA LYS A 112 -10.73 8.66 -5.47
C LYS A 112 -11.69 8.36 -4.33
N ILE A 113 -12.29 9.41 -3.79
CA ILE A 113 -13.25 9.30 -2.69
C ILE A 113 -14.64 9.05 -3.29
N PRO A 114 -15.21 7.86 -3.12
CA PRO A 114 -16.57 7.54 -3.55
C PRO A 114 -17.59 8.07 -2.53
N PHE A 115 -18.87 7.86 -2.84
CA PHE A 115 -19.90 7.92 -1.79
C PHE A 115 -19.56 6.96 -0.64
N PRO A 116 -19.90 7.30 0.62
CA PRO A 116 -19.72 6.36 1.73
C PRO A 116 -20.39 5.02 1.44
N GLU A 117 -19.72 3.91 1.79
CA GLU A 117 -20.26 2.55 1.53
C GLU A 117 -21.64 2.34 2.14
N SER A 118 -21.83 2.90 3.32
CA SER A 118 -23.10 2.91 4.03
C SER A 118 -24.23 3.59 3.25
N ALA A 119 -23.91 4.45 2.30
CA ALA A 119 -24.86 5.18 1.47
C ALA A 119 -24.98 4.62 0.03
N ARG A 120 -24.33 3.52 -0.32
CA ARG A 120 -24.41 2.92 -1.67
C ARG A 120 -25.83 2.57 -2.10
N THR A 121 -26.64 2.04 -1.17
CA THR A 121 -28.05 1.76 -1.47
C THR A 121 -28.83 3.04 -1.78
N ILE A 122 -28.51 4.12 -1.09
CA ILE A 122 -29.11 5.43 -1.30
C ILE A 122 -28.66 5.99 -2.65
N GLU A 123 -27.37 5.93 -2.94
CA GLU A 123 -26.81 6.31 -4.24
C GLU A 123 -27.50 5.59 -5.39
N SER A 124 -27.64 4.26 -5.31
CA SER A 124 -28.30 3.46 -6.34
C SER A 124 -29.76 3.86 -6.55
N LYS A 125 -30.50 4.14 -5.47
CA LYS A 125 -31.89 4.60 -5.55
C LYS A 125 -31.98 5.99 -6.16
N LEU A 126 -31.11 6.92 -5.80
CA LEU A 126 -31.08 8.27 -6.39
C LEU A 126 -30.79 8.20 -7.89
N ARG A 127 -29.84 7.38 -8.31
CA ARG A 127 -29.54 7.17 -9.74
C ARG A 127 -30.74 6.56 -10.49
N ALA A 128 -31.42 5.58 -9.90
CA ALA A 128 -32.62 4.97 -10.49
C ALA A 128 -33.78 5.95 -10.60
N LEU A 129 -33.85 6.95 -9.73
CA LEU A 129 -34.86 8.02 -9.76
C LEU A 129 -34.49 9.20 -10.70
N GLY A 130 -33.36 9.11 -11.43
CA GLY A 130 -32.93 10.13 -12.37
C GLY A 130 -32.01 11.22 -11.79
N PHE A 131 -31.59 11.10 -10.52
CA PHE A 131 -30.67 12.05 -9.85
C PHE A 131 -29.19 11.72 -10.05
N GLY A 132 -28.85 10.98 -11.11
CA GLY A 132 -27.46 10.54 -11.36
C GLY A 132 -26.46 11.69 -11.49
N SER A 133 -26.85 12.77 -12.19
CA SER A 133 -26.00 13.97 -12.36
C SER A 133 -25.69 14.66 -11.03
N GLN A 134 -26.66 14.76 -10.13
CA GLN A 134 -26.46 15.36 -8.80
C GLN A 134 -25.54 14.50 -7.93
N VAL A 135 -25.68 13.18 -7.99
CA VAL A 135 -24.77 12.25 -7.32
C VAL A 135 -23.34 12.42 -7.82
N ASP A 136 -23.14 12.53 -9.14
CA ASP A 136 -21.83 12.72 -9.75
C ASP A 136 -21.22 14.07 -9.37
N GLU A 137 -22.03 15.13 -9.26
CA GLU A 137 -21.60 16.44 -8.78
C GLU A 137 -21.13 16.39 -7.33
N VAL A 138 -21.85 15.70 -6.45
CA VAL A 138 -21.43 15.51 -5.04
C VAL A 138 -20.12 14.72 -4.98
N ILE A 139 -19.95 13.64 -5.74
CA ILE A 139 -18.71 12.89 -5.79
C ILE A 139 -17.56 13.75 -6.31
N LEU A 140 -17.79 14.55 -7.34
CA LEU A 140 -16.80 15.50 -7.84
C LEU A 140 -16.39 16.50 -6.75
N THR A 141 -17.36 17.10 -6.06
CA THR A 141 -17.12 18.08 -5.00
C THR A 141 -16.35 17.51 -3.82
N ILE A 142 -16.67 16.30 -3.39
CA ILE A 142 -15.93 15.58 -2.35
C ILE A 142 -14.44 15.49 -2.72
N ASN A 143 -14.13 15.12 -3.95
CA ASN A 143 -12.76 14.96 -4.41
C ASN A 143 -12.07 16.33 -4.58
N ARG A 144 -12.77 17.36 -5.05
CA ARG A 144 -12.24 18.75 -5.10
C ARG A 144 -11.91 19.29 -3.72
N ALA A 145 -12.78 19.01 -2.74
CA ALA A 145 -12.52 19.39 -1.35
C ALA A 145 -11.25 18.73 -0.79
N ALA A 146 -11.01 17.45 -1.13
CA ALA A 146 -9.79 16.74 -0.75
C ALA A 146 -8.54 17.32 -1.43
N GLU A 147 -8.63 17.65 -2.72
CA GLU A 147 -7.55 18.31 -3.49
C GLU A 147 -7.18 19.66 -2.89
N ASP A 148 -8.16 20.47 -2.52
CA ASP A 148 -7.94 21.78 -1.90
C ASP A 148 -7.32 21.65 -0.50
N ALA A 149 -7.82 20.75 0.32
CA ALA A 149 -7.29 20.53 1.66
C ALA A 149 -5.84 20.03 1.64
N ALA A 150 -5.50 19.16 0.69
CA ALA A 150 -4.16 18.59 0.55
C ALA A 150 -3.06 19.66 0.35
N LYS A 151 -3.38 20.84 -0.18
CA LYS A 151 -2.44 21.97 -0.32
C LYS A 151 -1.83 22.40 1.00
N SER A 152 -2.54 22.19 2.12
CA SER A 152 -2.07 22.57 3.46
C SER A 152 -1.17 21.54 4.13
N ALA A 153 -0.96 20.36 3.52
CA ALA A 153 -0.23 19.26 4.14
C ALA A 153 1.29 19.44 4.16
N GLN A 154 1.86 20.11 3.14
CA GLN A 154 3.31 20.22 2.97
C GLN A 154 4.03 20.81 4.20
N PRO A 155 3.64 21.98 4.77
CA PRO A 155 4.32 22.53 5.94
C PRO A 155 4.23 21.62 7.17
N ILE A 156 3.14 20.84 7.32
CA ILE A 156 2.95 19.91 8.42
C ILE A 156 3.98 18.77 8.30
N PHE A 157 4.15 18.19 7.11
CA PHE A 157 5.15 17.17 6.87
C PHE A 157 6.57 17.69 7.07
N VAL A 158 6.89 18.85 6.54
CA VAL A 158 8.22 19.47 6.73
C VAL A 158 8.52 19.67 8.21
N SER A 159 7.57 20.15 9.00
CA SER A 159 7.72 20.31 10.46
C SER A 159 8.00 18.97 11.15
N ALA A 160 7.21 17.94 10.86
CA ALA A 160 7.39 16.61 11.45
C ALA A 160 8.73 15.96 11.06
N ILE A 161 9.15 16.11 9.79
CA ILE A 161 10.40 15.56 9.27
C ILE A 161 11.61 16.32 9.89
N THR A 162 11.55 17.63 9.97
CA THR A 162 12.62 18.44 10.56
C THR A 162 12.80 18.10 12.04
N GLY A 163 11.69 17.94 12.78
CA GLY A 163 11.68 17.54 14.19
C GLY A 163 12.05 16.07 14.47
N MET A 164 12.23 15.25 13.43
CA MET A 164 12.61 13.84 13.57
C MET A 164 13.95 13.69 14.24
N ASN A 165 14.04 12.83 15.26
CA ASN A 165 15.29 12.49 15.93
C ASN A 165 16.06 11.39 15.19
N ILE A 166 17.31 11.17 15.61
CA ILE A 166 18.20 10.16 14.99
C ILE A 166 17.61 8.75 15.10
N SER A 167 17.01 8.40 16.25
CA SER A 167 16.42 7.08 16.48
C SER A 167 15.26 6.80 15.53
N ASP A 168 14.38 7.79 15.32
CA ASP A 168 13.27 7.67 14.36
C ASP A 168 13.78 7.46 12.94
N ALA A 169 14.80 8.23 12.52
CA ALA A 169 15.41 8.09 11.21
C ALA A 169 16.01 6.69 10.99
N ILE A 170 16.72 6.15 11.98
CA ILE A 170 17.28 4.80 11.93
C ILE A 170 16.16 3.75 11.85
N GLN A 171 15.08 3.91 12.61
CA GLN A 171 13.92 3.01 12.54
C GLN A 171 13.25 3.03 11.18
N ILE A 172 13.16 4.19 10.53
CA ILE A 172 12.63 4.32 9.18
C ILE A 172 13.50 3.56 8.17
N VAL A 173 14.82 3.72 8.22
CA VAL A 173 15.74 3.04 7.28
C VAL A 173 15.66 1.53 7.43
N LYS A 174 15.68 1.03 8.67
CA LYS A 174 15.66 -0.41 8.98
C LYS A 174 14.27 -1.02 8.91
N GLY A 175 13.23 -0.20 8.83
CA GLY A 175 11.84 -0.62 8.86
C GLY A 175 11.33 -1.15 7.51
N PRO A 176 10.05 -1.56 7.48
CA PRO A 176 9.38 -2.01 6.26
C PRO A 176 9.29 -0.90 5.20
N ASN A 177 8.87 -1.27 3.99
CA ASN A 177 8.81 -0.36 2.84
C ASN A 177 7.89 0.87 3.01
N ASN A 178 7.11 0.92 4.08
CA ASN A 178 6.23 2.03 4.45
C ASN A 178 6.54 2.62 5.84
N ALA A 179 7.74 2.42 6.36
CA ALA A 179 8.11 2.86 7.71
C ALA A 179 8.06 4.38 7.88
N ALA A 180 8.49 5.14 6.86
CA ALA A 180 8.39 6.59 6.87
C ALA A 180 6.94 7.07 6.81
N THR A 181 6.12 6.43 5.98
CA THR A 181 4.68 6.71 5.90
C THR A 181 4.00 6.46 7.24
N GLN A 182 4.32 5.35 7.93
CA GLN A 182 3.78 5.06 9.27
C GLN A 182 4.21 6.10 10.31
N TYR A 183 5.47 6.53 10.27
CA TYR A 183 5.97 7.60 11.13
C TYR A 183 5.18 8.89 10.90
N LEU A 184 5.07 9.33 9.66
CA LEU A 184 4.34 10.54 9.29
C LEU A 184 2.85 10.44 9.64
N ALA A 185 2.21 9.29 9.41
CA ALA A 185 0.81 9.09 9.77
C ALA A 185 0.59 9.26 11.28
N ARG A 186 1.46 8.66 12.09
CA ARG A 186 1.37 8.77 13.55
C ARG A 186 1.59 10.21 14.05
N THR A 187 2.53 10.91 13.48
CA THR A 187 2.95 12.22 13.98
C THR A 187 2.13 13.39 13.44
N THR A 188 1.54 13.26 12.24
CA THR A 188 0.91 14.39 11.54
C THR A 188 -0.60 14.30 11.40
N THR A 189 -1.21 13.11 11.54
CA THR A 189 -2.66 12.94 11.38
C THR A 189 -3.51 13.89 12.24
N PRO A 190 -3.19 14.15 13.53
CA PRO A 190 -3.99 15.08 14.33
C PRO A 190 -3.98 16.51 13.75
N GLU A 191 -2.82 17.01 13.34
CA GLU A 191 -2.69 18.35 12.77
C GLU A 191 -3.33 18.43 11.38
N LEU A 192 -3.15 17.40 10.54
CA LEU A 192 -3.82 17.30 9.24
C LEU A 192 -5.34 17.36 9.39
N LYS A 193 -5.92 16.66 10.37
CA LYS A 193 -7.36 16.73 10.65
C LYS A 193 -7.80 18.17 10.98
N VAL A 194 -7.06 18.84 11.84
CA VAL A 194 -7.35 20.25 12.23
C VAL A 194 -7.31 21.18 11.01
N LYS A 195 -6.36 20.99 10.11
CA LYS A 195 -6.20 21.86 8.92
C LYS A 195 -7.16 21.50 7.78
N PHE A 196 -7.42 20.22 7.54
CA PHE A 196 -8.25 19.75 6.43
C PHE A 196 -9.74 20.00 6.67
N THR A 197 -10.22 19.74 7.90
CA THR A 197 -11.66 19.82 8.23
C THR A 197 -12.31 21.14 7.82
N PRO A 198 -11.77 22.33 8.15
CA PRO A 198 -12.42 23.59 7.77
C PRO A 198 -12.40 23.83 6.27
N VAL A 199 -11.33 23.43 5.56
CA VAL A 199 -11.24 23.57 4.09
C VAL A 199 -12.26 22.67 3.40
N ILE A 200 -12.34 21.42 3.82
CA ILE A 200 -13.30 20.43 3.29
C ILE A 200 -14.72 20.92 3.55
N LYS A 201 -15.02 21.31 4.78
CA LYS A 201 -16.35 21.83 5.14
C LYS A 201 -16.75 23.01 4.24
N ALA A 202 -15.90 24.00 4.10
CA ALA A 202 -16.16 25.17 3.26
C ALA A 202 -16.40 24.79 1.79
N SER A 203 -15.70 23.79 1.27
CA SER A 203 -15.88 23.31 -0.11
C SER A 203 -17.19 22.55 -0.29
N LEU A 204 -17.58 21.73 0.67
CA LEU A 204 -18.85 20.97 0.64
C LEU A 204 -20.07 21.88 0.83
N ASP A 205 -19.96 22.91 1.68
CA ASP A 205 -21.06 23.86 1.94
C ASP A 205 -21.39 24.73 0.73
N LYS A 206 -20.40 25.01 -0.16
CA LYS A 206 -20.63 25.79 -1.39
C LYS A 206 -21.66 25.20 -2.33
N VAL A 207 -21.84 23.89 -2.32
CA VAL A 207 -22.76 23.15 -3.18
C VAL A 207 -23.90 22.48 -2.36
N ASP A 208 -24.13 22.94 -1.13
CA ASP A 208 -25.14 22.36 -0.21
C ASP A 208 -24.94 20.84 0.09
N ALA A 209 -23.82 20.28 -0.27
CA ALA A 209 -23.55 18.84 -0.13
C ALA A 209 -23.68 18.37 1.33
N THR A 210 -23.18 19.17 2.27
CA THR A 210 -23.26 18.86 3.70
C THR A 210 -24.69 18.78 4.19
N ARG A 211 -25.53 19.75 3.81
CA ARG A 211 -26.94 19.78 4.21
C ARG A 211 -27.74 18.64 3.58
N LEU A 212 -27.62 18.47 2.27
CA LEU A 212 -28.31 17.40 1.55
C LEU A 212 -27.94 16.01 2.08
N TRP A 213 -26.68 15.81 2.39
CA TRP A 213 -26.22 14.57 3.01
C TRP A 213 -26.83 14.36 4.39
N THR A 214 -26.77 15.38 5.24
CA THR A 214 -27.29 15.32 6.62
C THR A 214 -28.79 14.99 6.62
N ASP A 215 -29.59 15.68 5.79
CA ASP A 215 -31.03 15.45 5.69
C ASP A 215 -31.33 14.02 5.19
N LEU A 216 -30.58 13.56 4.20
CA LEU A 216 -30.73 12.23 3.65
C LEU A 216 -30.41 11.13 4.69
N ILE A 217 -29.31 11.27 5.40
CA ILE A 217 -28.88 10.28 6.40
C ILE A 217 -29.80 10.31 7.62
N ASN A 218 -30.25 11.47 8.06
CA ASN A 218 -31.22 11.56 9.16
C ASN A 218 -32.55 10.86 8.79
N THR A 219 -33.03 11.06 7.55
CA THR A 219 -34.22 10.35 7.05
C THR A 219 -34.00 8.84 7.00
N TYR A 220 -32.85 8.38 6.52
CA TYR A 220 -32.49 6.96 6.50
C TYR A 220 -32.44 6.38 7.92
N ASN A 221 -31.84 7.09 8.87
CA ASN A 221 -31.70 6.65 10.26
C ASN A 221 -33.03 6.54 11.02
N GLN A 222 -34.13 7.09 10.48
CA GLN A 222 -35.49 6.93 11.04
C GLN A 222 -36.15 5.61 10.62
N ILE A 223 -35.63 4.92 9.61
CA ILE A 223 -36.16 3.63 9.17
C ILE A 223 -35.86 2.58 10.26
N PRO A 224 -36.89 1.83 10.72
CA PRO A 224 -36.66 0.75 11.72
C PRO A 224 -35.72 -0.34 11.16
N PHE A 225 -34.93 -0.89 12.07
CA PHE A 225 -34.02 -2.03 11.80
C PHE A 225 -32.88 -1.78 10.81
N VAL A 226 -32.58 -0.54 10.42
CA VAL A 226 -31.37 -0.22 9.63
C VAL A 226 -30.19 0.10 10.56
N ALA A 227 -28.98 -0.20 10.11
CA ALA A 227 -27.78 0.26 10.76
C ALA A 227 -27.66 1.79 10.62
N ARG A 228 -27.61 2.50 11.74
CA ARG A 228 -27.47 3.96 11.72
C ARG A 228 -26.18 4.39 11.05
N GLN A 229 -26.28 5.42 10.23
CA GLN A 229 -25.18 6.01 9.48
C GLN A 229 -24.76 7.35 10.11
N ASN A 230 -23.47 7.68 9.95
CA ASN A 230 -22.96 8.97 10.40
C ASN A 230 -23.39 10.06 9.40
N PRO A 231 -24.10 11.10 9.86
CA PRO A 231 -24.50 12.23 9.01
C PRO A 231 -23.33 13.20 8.72
N ASP A 232 -22.15 13.03 9.32
CA ASP A 232 -21.01 13.92 9.13
C ASP A 232 -20.20 13.58 7.87
N LEU A 233 -20.63 14.14 6.74
CA LEU A 233 -19.90 14.01 5.47
C LEU A 233 -18.50 14.63 5.55
N THR A 234 -18.33 15.73 6.30
CA THR A 234 -17.06 16.42 6.44
C THR A 234 -16.01 15.51 7.09
N ALA A 235 -16.39 14.82 8.19
CA ALA A 235 -15.49 13.88 8.85
C ALA A 235 -15.08 12.74 7.92
N TYR A 236 -16.03 12.15 7.19
CA TYR A 236 -15.76 11.10 6.20
C TYR A 236 -14.76 11.55 5.14
N VAL A 237 -15.01 12.71 4.52
CA VAL A 237 -14.12 13.23 3.46
C VAL A 237 -12.75 13.58 4.02
N THR A 238 -12.67 14.16 5.23
CA THR A 238 -11.40 14.47 5.88
C THR A 238 -10.56 13.20 6.10
N GLU A 239 -11.17 12.14 6.61
CA GLU A 239 -10.48 10.87 6.84
C GLU A 239 -10.00 10.25 5.53
N LYS A 240 -10.84 10.21 4.51
CA LYS A 240 -10.48 9.67 3.19
C LYS A 240 -9.40 10.51 2.48
N ALA A 241 -9.46 11.82 2.59
CA ALA A 241 -8.43 12.72 2.02
C ALA A 241 -7.05 12.48 2.65
N ILE A 242 -6.99 12.37 3.98
CA ILE A 242 -5.75 12.06 4.71
C ILE A 242 -5.25 10.66 4.35
N GLY A 243 -6.14 9.67 4.30
CA GLY A 243 -5.81 8.29 3.91
C GLY A 243 -5.26 8.21 2.48
N GLY A 244 -5.90 8.90 1.53
CA GLY A 244 -5.43 8.98 0.14
C GLY A 244 -4.05 9.64 0.02
N LEU A 245 -3.81 10.70 0.78
CA LEU A 245 -2.50 11.35 0.83
C LEU A 245 -1.41 10.37 1.34
N PHE A 246 -1.65 9.64 2.42
CA PHE A 246 -0.70 8.63 2.91
C PHE A 246 -0.52 7.45 1.95
N THR A 247 -1.54 7.08 1.19
CA THR A 247 -1.41 6.08 0.12
C THR A 247 -0.39 6.54 -0.93
N MET A 248 -0.44 7.79 -1.34
CA MET A 248 0.51 8.34 -2.32
C MET A 248 1.92 8.49 -1.73
N ILE A 249 2.05 8.89 -0.46
CA ILE A 249 3.34 8.94 0.23
C ILE A 249 3.97 7.54 0.32
N ALA A 250 3.18 6.51 0.64
CA ALA A 250 3.68 5.13 0.68
C ALA A 250 4.18 4.63 -0.69
N LYS A 251 3.53 5.03 -1.76
CA LYS A 251 3.98 4.72 -3.14
C LYS A 251 5.30 5.42 -3.47
N GLU A 252 5.42 6.68 -3.11
CA GLU A 252 6.67 7.42 -3.35
C GLU A 252 7.81 6.89 -2.47
N GLU A 253 7.53 6.53 -1.21
CA GLU A 253 8.50 5.85 -0.33
C GLU A 253 8.98 4.53 -0.96
N LEU A 254 8.06 3.69 -1.44
CA LEU A 254 8.41 2.42 -2.08
C LEU A 254 9.28 2.64 -3.32
N LYS A 255 8.95 3.63 -4.15
CA LYS A 255 9.72 4.00 -5.34
C LYS A 255 11.14 4.43 -4.97
N ILE A 256 11.31 5.31 -3.97
CA ILE A 256 12.64 5.75 -3.50
C ILE A 256 13.46 4.57 -2.99
N ARG A 257 12.84 3.61 -2.29
CA ARG A 257 13.53 2.42 -1.75
C ARG A 257 13.95 1.42 -2.82
N GLN A 258 13.22 1.32 -3.94
CA GLN A 258 13.39 0.27 -4.94
C GLN A 258 14.02 0.74 -6.25
N ASP A 259 13.86 2.00 -6.62
CA ASP A 259 14.32 2.54 -7.90
C ASP A 259 15.57 3.41 -7.72
N PRO A 260 16.74 2.94 -8.21
CA PRO A 260 17.98 3.74 -8.17
C PRO A 260 17.86 5.09 -8.87
N VAL A 261 16.97 5.24 -9.86
CA VAL A 261 16.74 6.52 -10.56
C VAL A 261 16.00 7.52 -9.66
N ALA A 262 15.14 7.04 -8.78
CA ALA A 262 14.45 7.88 -7.79
C ALA A 262 15.39 8.38 -6.67
N GLN A 263 16.54 7.71 -6.48
CA GLN A 263 17.58 8.08 -5.52
C GLN A 263 18.45 9.22 -6.07
N THR A 264 17.89 10.41 -6.16
CA THR A 264 18.46 11.55 -6.91
C THR A 264 19.66 12.22 -6.23
N THR A 265 19.91 11.99 -4.95
CA THR A 265 21.06 12.52 -4.23
C THR A 265 22.08 11.44 -3.93
N GLU A 266 23.38 11.82 -3.85
CA GLU A 266 24.45 10.89 -3.45
C GLU A 266 24.17 10.27 -2.07
N LEU A 267 23.52 11.01 -1.20
CA LEU A 267 23.12 10.55 0.13
C LEU A 267 22.03 9.47 0.07
N LEU A 268 21.02 9.64 -0.78
CA LEU A 268 19.98 8.63 -1.03
C LEU A 268 20.55 7.35 -1.63
N LYS A 269 21.47 7.49 -2.58
CA LYS A 269 22.18 6.34 -3.17
C LYS A 269 22.99 5.58 -2.11
N LYS A 270 23.61 6.28 -1.16
CA LYS A 270 24.37 5.66 -0.09
C LYS A 270 23.50 4.98 0.97
N VAL A 271 22.30 5.49 1.23
CA VAL A 271 21.36 4.95 2.23
C VAL A 271 20.51 3.82 1.68
N PHE A 272 20.03 3.91 0.43
CA PHE A 272 19.10 2.98 -0.19
C PHE A 272 19.66 2.26 -1.43
N GLY A 273 20.80 2.70 -1.97
CA GLY A 273 21.48 2.05 -3.10
C GLY A 273 21.96 0.65 -2.71
N LYS A 274 21.68 -0.31 -3.60
CA LYS A 274 22.14 -1.69 -3.49
C LYS A 274 23.51 -1.84 -4.14
#